data_8bcaca10f4422efa50f80056a00f5c1d
#
_entry.id   8bcaca10f4422efa50f80056a00f5c1d
#
_cell.length_a   1.000
_cell.length_b   1.000
_cell.length_c   1.000
_cell.angle_alpha   90.00
_cell.angle_beta   90.00
_cell.angle_gamma   90.00
#
_symmetry.space_group_name_H-M   'P 1'
#
loop_
_entity.id
_entity.type
_entity.pdbx_description
1 polymer ?
#
loop_
_entity_poly.entity_id
_entity_poly.type
_entity_poly.pdbx_seq_one_letter_code
_entity_poly.pdbx_strand_id
1 'polypeptide(L)'
;MRLSLPRLKMPRLPGFSILVWISTALKGWVMGSREKDTDSLIMYDRTLLWLTFGLAAIGFIMVTSASMPIGQRLTNDPFFFAKRDGVYLILAFILAIITLRLPMEFWQRYSATMLLGSIILLMIVLVVGSSVKGASRWIDLGLLRIQPAELTKLSLFCYIANYLVRKGDEVRNNLRGFLKPMGVILVLAVLLLAQPDLGTVVVLFVTALAMLFLAGAKLWQFIAIIGMGISAVVLLILAEPYRIRRVTAFWNPWEDPFGSGYQLTQSLMAFGRGELWGQGLGNSVQKLEYLPEAHTDFIFAIIGEELGYVGVVLALLMVFFVAFRAMSIGRKALEIDHRFSGFLACSIGIWFSFQALVNVGAAAGMLPTKGLTLPLISYGGSSLLIMSTAIMMLLRIDYETRLEKAQAFVRGSR
;
A
#
# COMPACT_ATOMS: atom_id res chain seq x y z
N MET A 1 24.70 41.85 3.58
CA MET A 1 24.76 41.36 4.95
C MET A 1 24.20 39.92 4.96
N ARG A 2 25.08 38.90 4.94
CA ARG A 2 24.68 37.50 4.91
C ARG A 2 24.44 37.02 6.32
N LEU A 3 23.20 36.79 6.69
CA LEU A 3 22.81 36.14 7.96
C LEU A 3 23.09 34.63 7.86
N SER A 4 24.13 34.20 8.55
CA SER A 4 24.45 32.80 8.75
C SER A 4 23.43 32.17 9.69
N LEU A 5 22.66 31.21 9.19
CA LEU A 5 21.76 30.38 10.02
C LEU A 5 22.59 29.56 11.04
N PRO A 6 22.21 29.48 12.30
CA PRO A 6 22.88 28.64 13.27
C PRO A 6 22.69 27.17 12.91
N ARG A 7 23.78 26.46 12.68
CA ARG A 7 23.81 25.01 12.57
C ARG A 7 23.32 24.42 13.90
N LEU A 8 22.14 23.83 13.89
CA LEU A 8 21.68 22.99 15.01
C LEU A 8 22.65 21.83 15.18
N LYS A 9 23.50 21.90 16.20
CA LYS A 9 24.32 20.79 16.66
C LYS A 9 23.38 19.71 17.17
N MET A 10 23.36 18.55 16.48
CA MET A 10 22.71 17.36 17.03
C MET A 10 23.38 17.00 18.37
N PRO A 11 22.62 16.77 19.45
CA PRO A 11 23.19 16.26 20.68
C PRO A 11 23.72 14.86 20.43
N ARG A 12 25.03 14.64 20.71
CA ARG A 12 25.63 13.31 20.78
C ARG A 12 24.98 12.58 21.97
N LEU A 13 24.17 11.59 21.69
CA LEU A 13 23.54 10.76 22.72
C LEU A 13 24.59 9.77 23.25
N PRO A 14 24.87 9.74 24.57
CA PRO A 14 25.60 8.65 25.19
C PRO A 14 24.76 7.38 25.16
N GLY A 15 25.38 6.22 24.99
CA GLY A 15 24.88 4.85 24.91
C GLY A 15 23.50 4.56 25.49
N PHE A 16 22.46 4.97 24.82
CA PHE A 16 21.08 4.67 25.20
C PHE A 16 20.67 3.32 24.58
N SER A 17 20.35 2.36 25.44
CA SER A 17 19.75 1.10 24.97
C SER A 17 18.41 1.41 24.29
N ILE A 18 18.17 0.82 23.12
CA ILE A 18 16.92 0.92 22.33
C ILE A 18 15.69 0.67 23.23
N LEU A 19 15.81 -0.24 24.21
CA LEU A 19 14.75 -0.56 25.17
C LEU A 19 14.35 0.61 26.08
N VAL A 20 15.32 1.42 26.54
CA VAL A 20 15.03 2.59 27.39
C VAL A 20 14.35 3.68 26.57
N TRP A 21 14.75 3.84 25.29
CA TRP A 21 14.10 4.81 24.41
C TRP A 21 12.67 4.38 24.04
N ILE A 22 12.44 3.08 23.76
CA ILE A 22 11.10 2.53 23.52
C ILE A 22 10.21 2.70 24.75
N SER A 23 10.74 2.44 25.97
CA SER A 23 9.98 2.60 27.20
C SER A 23 9.64 4.04 27.53
N THR A 24 10.56 4.99 27.27
CA THR A 24 10.29 6.43 27.47
C THR A 24 9.37 7.00 26.40
N ALA A 25 9.49 6.56 25.15
CA ALA A 25 8.58 6.93 24.07
C ALA A 25 7.17 6.36 24.32
N LEU A 26 7.04 5.11 24.75
CA LEU A 26 5.76 4.49 25.13
C LEU A 26 5.17 5.14 26.40
N LYS A 27 5.97 5.43 27.43
CA LYS A 27 5.47 6.12 28.62
C LYS A 27 4.99 7.54 28.31
N GLY A 28 5.71 8.32 27.52
CA GLY A 28 5.25 9.64 27.05
C GLY A 28 4.00 9.58 26.18
N TRP A 29 3.78 8.43 25.54
CA TRP A 29 2.65 8.18 24.65
C TRP A 29 1.39 7.69 25.37
N VAL A 30 1.55 6.86 26.42
CA VAL A 30 0.46 6.26 27.23
C VAL A 30 0.03 7.19 28.38
N MET A 31 0.97 7.91 29.02
CA MET A 31 0.70 8.89 30.06
C MET A 31 0.62 10.30 29.49
N GLY A 32 -0.36 10.58 28.62
CA GLY A 32 -0.70 11.94 28.22
C GLY A 32 -1.10 12.75 29.46
N SER A 33 -0.17 13.57 29.98
CA SER A 33 -0.43 14.50 31.08
C SER A 33 -1.60 15.39 30.70
N ARG A 34 -2.61 15.41 31.57
CA ARG A 34 -3.73 16.35 31.58
C ARG A 34 -3.20 17.75 31.91
N GLU A 35 -2.65 18.43 30.93
CA GLU A 35 -2.43 19.86 31.04
C GLU A 35 -3.16 20.54 29.87
N LYS A 36 -4.13 21.40 30.22
CA LYS A 36 -5.11 21.98 29.32
C LYS A 36 -4.57 23.03 28.32
N ASP A 37 -3.27 23.31 28.30
CA ASP A 37 -2.66 24.31 27.42
C ASP A 37 -1.58 23.82 26.48
N THR A 38 -1.39 22.51 26.36
CA THR A 38 -0.35 21.90 25.51
C THR A 38 -0.89 21.07 24.32
N ASP A 39 -2.14 21.24 23.91
CA ASP A 39 -2.69 20.61 22.70
C ASP A 39 -1.96 20.99 21.40
N SER A 40 -1.10 22.01 21.46
CA SER A 40 -0.24 22.44 20.35
C SER A 40 1.00 21.56 20.14
N LEU A 41 1.35 20.68 21.08
CA LEU A 41 2.57 19.85 21.04
C LEU A 41 2.36 18.38 20.65
N ILE A 42 1.15 17.99 20.27
CA ILE A 42 0.91 16.65 19.74
C ILE A 42 1.33 16.62 18.27
N MET A 43 2.56 16.19 18.03
CA MET A 43 3.25 16.32 16.75
C MET A 43 2.85 15.25 15.72
N TYR A 44 2.12 14.18 16.09
CA TYR A 44 1.74 13.09 15.19
C TYR A 44 0.24 12.84 15.16
N ASP A 45 -0.29 12.42 14.03
CA ASP A 45 -1.69 11.99 13.90
C ASP A 45 -1.94 10.67 14.64
N ARG A 46 -2.51 10.78 15.87
CA ARG A 46 -2.85 9.63 16.70
C ARG A 46 -3.89 8.72 16.03
N THR A 47 -4.82 9.30 15.30
CA THR A 47 -5.88 8.53 14.62
C THR A 47 -5.27 7.62 13.57
N LEU A 48 -4.35 8.13 12.74
CA LEU A 48 -3.67 7.33 11.72
C LEU A 48 -2.84 6.20 12.35
N LEU A 49 -2.17 6.46 13.49
CA LEU A 49 -1.43 5.44 14.22
C LEU A 49 -2.35 4.32 14.74
N TRP A 50 -3.44 4.66 15.41
CA TRP A 50 -4.38 3.66 15.94
C TRP A 50 -5.05 2.83 14.83
N LEU A 51 -5.40 3.47 13.71
CA LEU A 51 -5.92 2.77 12.54
C LEU A 51 -4.90 1.78 11.97
N THR A 52 -3.63 2.18 11.89
CA THR A 52 -2.55 1.32 11.38
C THR A 52 -2.35 0.10 12.28
N PHE A 53 -2.28 0.32 13.60
CA PHE A 53 -2.17 -0.79 14.57
C PHE A 53 -3.40 -1.69 14.55
N GLY A 54 -4.60 -1.11 14.46
CA GLY A 54 -5.84 -1.87 14.37
C GLY A 54 -5.90 -2.74 13.10
N LEU A 55 -5.54 -2.19 11.94
CA LEU A 55 -5.49 -2.95 10.68
C LEU A 55 -4.42 -4.06 10.73
N ALA A 56 -3.23 -3.77 11.26
CA ALA A 56 -2.17 -4.76 11.41
C ALA A 56 -2.57 -5.88 12.39
N ALA A 57 -3.25 -5.56 13.50
CA ALA A 57 -3.74 -6.54 14.46
C ALA A 57 -4.84 -7.43 13.85
N ILE A 58 -5.82 -6.83 13.16
CA ILE A 58 -6.85 -7.58 12.43
C ILE A 58 -6.19 -8.46 11.37
N GLY A 59 -5.24 -7.92 10.61
CA GLY A 59 -4.49 -8.66 9.60
C GLY A 59 -3.78 -9.87 10.19
N PHE A 60 -3.03 -9.70 11.28
CA PHE A 60 -2.31 -10.78 11.94
C PHE A 60 -3.24 -11.89 12.47
N ILE A 61 -4.37 -11.52 13.08
CA ILE A 61 -5.38 -12.48 13.57
C ILE A 61 -5.98 -13.26 12.40
N MET A 62 -6.40 -12.55 11.33
CA MET A 62 -7.06 -13.16 10.19
C MET A 62 -6.10 -13.99 9.33
N VAL A 63 -4.85 -13.53 9.14
CA VAL A 63 -3.80 -14.32 8.49
C VAL A 63 -3.52 -15.59 9.27
N THR A 64 -3.42 -15.50 10.60
CA THR A 64 -3.23 -16.68 11.45
C THR A 64 -4.38 -17.66 11.27
N SER A 65 -5.63 -17.20 11.38
CA SER A 65 -6.81 -18.04 11.19
C SER A 65 -6.84 -18.70 9.80
N ALA A 66 -6.66 -17.91 8.76
CA ALA A 66 -6.79 -18.36 7.37
C ALA A 66 -5.65 -19.28 6.92
N SER A 67 -4.45 -19.18 7.54
CA SER A 67 -3.27 -19.93 7.11
C SER A 67 -3.01 -21.23 7.87
N MET A 68 -3.70 -21.48 9.00
CA MET A 68 -3.49 -22.69 9.82
C MET A 68 -3.60 -24.00 9.02
N PRO A 69 -4.65 -24.24 8.19
CA PRO A 69 -4.79 -25.52 7.49
C PRO A 69 -3.68 -25.74 6.48
N ILE A 70 -3.35 -24.71 5.68
CA ILE A 70 -2.28 -24.81 4.69
C ILE A 70 -0.88 -24.92 5.34
N GLY A 71 -0.66 -24.26 6.50
CA GLY A 71 0.56 -24.39 7.27
C GLY A 71 0.76 -25.82 7.77
N GLN A 72 -0.28 -26.43 8.34
CA GLN A 72 -0.25 -27.82 8.79
C GLN A 72 0.06 -28.77 7.65
N ARG A 73 -0.55 -28.57 6.48
CA ARG A 73 -0.32 -29.44 5.32
C ARG A 73 1.09 -29.34 4.74
N LEU A 74 1.60 -28.10 4.58
CA LEU A 74 2.88 -27.88 3.89
C LEU A 74 4.11 -28.11 4.77
N THR A 75 4.01 -27.84 6.06
CA THR A 75 5.18 -27.80 6.97
C THR A 75 4.98 -28.59 8.26
N ASN A 76 3.85 -29.25 8.45
CA ASN A 76 3.44 -29.85 9.74
C ASN A 76 3.40 -28.86 10.93
N ASP A 77 3.39 -27.55 10.65
CA ASP A 77 3.29 -26.50 11.66
C ASP A 77 2.14 -25.56 11.28
N PRO A 78 0.99 -25.59 12.00
CA PRO A 78 -0.15 -24.73 11.69
C PRO A 78 0.18 -23.23 11.82
N PHE A 79 1.18 -22.87 12.61
CA PHE A 79 1.61 -21.50 12.84
C PHE A 79 2.77 -21.03 11.96
N PHE A 80 3.17 -21.80 10.96
CA PHE A 80 4.29 -21.45 10.08
C PHE A 80 4.14 -20.06 9.46
N PHE A 81 2.99 -19.78 8.84
CA PHE A 81 2.73 -18.48 8.21
C PHE A 81 2.56 -17.37 9.24
N ALA A 82 1.91 -17.64 10.38
CA ALA A 82 1.76 -16.67 11.46
C ALA A 82 3.11 -16.26 12.07
N LYS A 83 4.03 -17.20 12.32
CA LYS A 83 5.39 -16.90 12.77
C LYS A 83 6.13 -16.03 11.79
N ARG A 84 6.02 -16.33 10.50
CA ARG A 84 6.65 -15.57 9.42
C ARG A 84 6.05 -14.16 9.29
N ASP A 85 4.73 -14.04 9.39
CA ASP A 85 4.04 -12.74 9.40
C ASP A 85 4.43 -11.90 10.62
N GLY A 86 4.56 -12.51 11.79
CA GLY A 86 5.08 -11.89 13.01
C GLY A 86 6.49 -11.32 12.82
N VAL A 87 7.38 -12.05 12.13
CA VAL A 87 8.72 -11.53 11.77
C VAL A 87 8.61 -10.31 10.86
N TYR A 88 7.74 -10.34 9.84
CA TYR A 88 7.52 -9.19 8.99
C TYR A 88 6.94 -7.99 9.73
N LEU A 89 6.04 -8.21 10.71
CA LEU A 89 5.51 -7.14 11.56
C LEU A 89 6.60 -6.50 12.41
N ILE A 90 7.52 -7.28 12.99
CA ILE A 90 8.67 -6.76 13.74
C ILE A 90 9.59 -5.94 12.81
N LEU A 91 9.88 -6.46 11.62
CA LEU A 91 10.68 -5.73 10.64
C LEU A 91 9.99 -4.45 10.16
N ALA A 92 8.66 -4.50 9.95
CA ALA A 92 7.85 -3.33 9.60
C ALA A 92 7.91 -2.27 10.71
N PHE A 93 7.87 -2.69 11.98
CA PHE A 93 7.99 -1.77 13.12
C PHE A 93 9.39 -1.13 13.19
N ILE A 94 10.46 -1.89 12.97
CA ILE A 94 11.83 -1.35 12.91
C ILE A 94 11.95 -0.34 11.76
N LEU A 95 11.47 -0.70 10.57
CA LEU A 95 11.48 0.16 9.40
C LEU A 95 10.62 1.42 9.59
N ALA A 96 9.50 1.28 10.30
CA ALA A 96 8.65 2.39 10.70
C ALA A 96 9.43 3.44 11.53
N ILE A 97 10.17 3.01 12.54
CA ILE A 97 10.99 3.89 13.37
C ILE A 97 12.08 4.60 12.54
N ILE A 98 12.71 3.87 11.62
CA ILE A 98 13.74 4.45 10.72
C ILE A 98 13.09 5.51 9.82
N THR A 99 11.96 5.17 9.20
CA THR A 99 11.25 6.07 8.29
C THR A 99 10.80 7.37 8.97
N LEU A 100 10.30 7.30 10.20
CA LEU A 100 9.92 8.49 10.98
C LEU A 100 11.09 9.43 11.29
N ARG A 101 12.33 8.93 11.32
CA ARG A 101 13.52 9.76 11.55
C ARG A 101 14.04 10.44 10.29
N LEU A 102 13.71 9.91 9.11
CA LEU A 102 14.18 10.45 7.85
C LEU A 102 13.32 11.66 7.44
N PRO A 103 13.94 12.82 7.12
CA PRO A 103 13.20 13.98 6.63
C PRO A 103 12.64 13.73 5.24
N MET A 104 11.55 14.43 4.87
CA MET A 104 10.93 14.28 3.56
C MET A 104 11.86 14.73 2.42
N GLU A 105 12.80 15.61 2.67
CA GLU A 105 13.87 16.00 1.72
C GLU A 105 14.74 14.80 1.28
N PHE A 106 14.98 13.84 2.17
CA PHE A 106 15.72 12.61 1.83
C PHE A 106 14.99 11.82 0.74
N TRP A 107 13.70 11.56 0.93
CA TRP A 107 12.87 10.84 -0.02
C TRP A 107 12.74 11.57 -1.36
N GLN A 108 12.62 12.89 -1.31
CA GLN A 108 12.60 13.73 -2.50
C GLN A 108 13.91 13.66 -3.28
N ARG A 109 15.04 13.82 -2.59
CA ARG A 109 16.37 13.82 -3.20
C ARG A 109 16.71 12.49 -3.88
N TYR A 110 16.40 11.38 -3.22
CA TYR A 110 16.73 10.03 -3.70
C TYR A 110 15.62 9.36 -4.51
N SER A 111 14.53 10.05 -4.82
CA SER A 111 13.38 9.49 -5.53
C SER A 111 13.72 8.86 -6.89
N ALA A 112 14.59 9.51 -7.68
CA ALA A 112 15.03 8.99 -8.97
C ALA A 112 15.96 7.76 -8.82
N THR A 113 16.85 7.77 -7.82
CA THR A 113 17.73 6.64 -7.52
C THR A 113 16.95 5.43 -7.03
N MET A 114 15.94 5.65 -6.18
CA MET A 114 15.03 4.59 -5.71
C MET A 114 14.27 3.95 -6.89
N LEU A 115 13.76 4.77 -7.81
CA LEU A 115 13.08 4.27 -9.00
C LEU A 115 14.04 3.46 -9.88
N LEU A 116 15.25 3.96 -10.13
CA LEU A 116 16.26 3.25 -10.91
C LEU A 116 16.62 1.91 -10.25
N GLY A 117 16.84 1.92 -8.93
CA GLY A 117 17.09 0.70 -8.16
C GLY A 117 15.94 -0.31 -8.25
N SER A 118 14.68 0.15 -8.20
CA SER A 118 13.52 -0.72 -8.36
C SER A 118 13.41 -1.32 -9.77
N ILE A 119 13.75 -0.56 -10.82
CA ILE A 119 13.82 -1.06 -12.20
C ILE A 119 14.87 -2.15 -12.34
N ILE A 120 16.06 -1.93 -11.77
CA ILE A 120 17.15 -2.94 -11.76
C ILE A 120 16.68 -4.20 -11.03
N LEU A 121 16.03 -4.07 -9.87
CA LEU A 121 15.49 -5.22 -9.14
C LEU A 121 14.42 -5.96 -9.91
N LEU A 122 13.55 -5.26 -10.66
CA LEU A 122 12.56 -5.89 -11.54
C LEU A 122 13.25 -6.69 -12.67
N MET A 123 14.34 -6.17 -13.25
CA MET A 123 15.13 -6.88 -14.27
C MET A 123 15.82 -8.12 -13.66
N ILE A 124 16.42 -7.99 -12.47
CA ILE A 124 17.06 -9.11 -11.77
C ILE A 124 16.04 -10.24 -11.51
N VAL A 125 14.83 -9.90 -11.06
CA VAL A 125 13.78 -10.91 -10.81
C VAL A 125 13.38 -11.67 -12.08
N LEU A 126 13.41 -11.05 -13.24
CA LEU A 126 13.10 -11.74 -14.51
C LEU A 126 14.16 -12.80 -14.84
N VAL A 127 15.42 -12.61 -14.39
CA VAL A 127 16.53 -13.52 -14.69
C VAL A 127 16.74 -14.58 -13.58
N VAL A 128 16.66 -14.14 -12.31
CA VAL A 128 17.04 -14.96 -11.13
C VAL A 128 15.85 -15.35 -10.28
N GLY A 129 14.66 -14.76 -10.54
CA GLY A 129 13.49 -14.93 -9.70
C GLY A 129 13.01 -16.38 -9.59
N SER A 130 12.61 -16.78 -8.38
CA SER A 130 11.97 -18.08 -8.15
C SER A 130 10.60 -18.10 -8.84
N SER A 131 10.39 -19.10 -9.71
CA SER A 131 9.11 -19.32 -10.37
C SER A 131 8.14 -19.97 -9.40
N VAL A 132 7.15 -19.22 -8.96
CA VAL A 132 6.01 -19.73 -8.18
C VAL A 132 4.76 -19.66 -9.04
N LYS A 133 4.13 -20.81 -9.28
CA LYS A 133 2.93 -20.93 -10.16
C LYS A 133 3.13 -20.33 -11.56
N GLY A 134 4.35 -20.48 -12.13
CA GLY A 134 4.66 -20.02 -13.49
C GLY A 134 4.96 -18.52 -13.62
N ALA A 135 5.13 -17.81 -12.52
CA ALA A 135 5.51 -16.40 -12.52
C ALA A 135 6.73 -16.16 -11.64
N SER A 136 7.79 -15.54 -12.22
CA SER A 136 9.00 -15.17 -11.49
C SER A 136 8.83 -13.75 -10.94
N ARG A 137 8.35 -13.64 -9.69
CA ARG A 137 8.02 -12.35 -9.04
C ARG A 137 8.78 -12.10 -7.76
N TRP A 138 9.44 -13.13 -7.22
CA TRP A 138 10.00 -13.13 -5.88
C TRP A 138 11.51 -13.38 -5.91
N ILE A 139 12.24 -12.63 -5.09
CA ILE A 139 13.62 -12.93 -4.72
C ILE A 139 13.57 -13.62 -3.37
N ASP A 140 13.97 -14.88 -3.32
CA ASP A 140 14.01 -15.66 -2.08
C ASP A 140 15.38 -15.48 -1.42
N LEU A 141 15.40 -14.87 -0.25
CA LEU A 141 16.58 -14.68 0.58
C LEU A 141 16.58 -15.64 1.79
N GLY A 142 15.89 -16.77 1.66
CA GLY A 142 15.71 -17.76 2.73
C GLY A 142 14.58 -17.37 3.69
N LEU A 143 14.89 -16.67 4.77
CA LEU A 143 13.86 -16.22 5.75
C LEU A 143 12.91 -15.17 5.17
N LEU A 144 13.37 -14.34 4.27
CA LEU A 144 12.62 -13.23 3.69
C LEU A 144 12.41 -13.46 2.18
N ARG A 145 11.19 -13.24 1.74
CA ARG A 145 10.85 -13.15 0.31
C ARG A 145 10.56 -11.70 -0.03
N ILE A 146 11.30 -11.15 -0.98
CA ILE A 146 11.13 -9.77 -1.43
C ILE A 146 10.45 -9.77 -2.79
N GLN A 147 9.41 -8.97 -2.92
CA GLN A 147 8.74 -8.69 -4.19
C GLN A 147 9.10 -7.28 -4.66
N PRO A 148 9.96 -7.13 -5.67
CA PRO A 148 10.38 -5.81 -6.16
C PRO A 148 9.25 -4.93 -6.65
N ALA A 149 8.15 -5.51 -7.13
CA ALA A 149 6.96 -4.77 -7.56
C ALA A 149 6.36 -3.90 -6.44
N GLU A 150 6.42 -4.34 -5.18
CA GLU A 150 5.96 -3.54 -4.04
C GLU A 150 6.83 -2.29 -3.82
N LEU A 151 8.16 -2.47 -3.85
CA LEU A 151 9.10 -1.35 -3.76
C LEU A 151 8.92 -0.36 -4.93
N THR A 152 8.64 -0.90 -6.13
CA THR A 152 8.44 -0.09 -7.33
C THR A 152 7.25 0.86 -7.20
N LYS A 153 6.16 0.45 -6.55
CA LYS A 153 5.00 1.32 -6.29
C LYS A 153 5.42 2.59 -5.53
N LEU A 154 6.03 2.41 -4.36
CA LEU A 154 6.45 3.53 -3.53
C LEU A 154 7.51 4.41 -4.24
N SER A 155 8.49 3.80 -4.90
CA SER A 155 9.54 4.50 -5.63
C SER A 155 8.99 5.34 -6.78
N LEU A 156 8.03 4.81 -7.55
CA LEU A 156 7.36 5.54 -8.62
C LEU A 156 6.58 6.74 -8.09
N PHE A 157 5.84 6.58 -6.99
CA PHE A 157 5.05 7.68 -6.42
C PHE A 157 5.95 8.78 -5.86
N CYS A 158 7.06 8.45 -5.22
CA CYS A 158 8.09 9.43 -4.84
C CYS A 158 8.67 10.15 -6.06
N TYR A 159 8.98 9.41 -7.14
CA TYR A 159 9.51 9.99 -8.36
C TYR A 159 8.52 10.94 -9.04
N ILE A 160 7.25 10.54 -9.17
CA ILE A 160 6.22 11.39 -9.78
C ILE A 160 5.97 12.62 -8.92
N ALA A 161 5.87 12.48 -7.58
CA ALA A 161 5.73 13.63 -6.68
C ALA A 161 6.88 14.64 -6.87
N ASN A 162 8.12 14.18 -6.96
CA ASN A 162 9.28 15.05 -7.22
C ASN A 162 9.26 15.63 -8.65
N TYR A 163 8.82 14.86 -9.63
CA TYR A 163 8.64 15.33 -11.00
C TYR A 163 7.63 16.48 -11.09
N LEU A 164 6.50 16.35 -10.40
CA LEU A 164 5.45 17.37 -10.34
C LEU A 164 5.92 18.67 -9.65
N VAL A 165 6.80 18.57 -8.66
CA VAL A 165 7.43 19.76 -8.06
C VAL A 165 8.29 20.50 -9.05
N ARG A 166 9.12 19.77 -9.83
CA ARG A 166 10.08 20.38 -10.77
C ARG A 166 9.47 20.80 -12.09
N LYS A 167 8.42 20.14 -12.55
CA LYS A 167 7.85 20.25 -13.89
C LYS A 167 6.33 20.42 -13.92
N GLY A 168 5.73 20.88 -12.82
CA GLY A 168 4.28 21.06 -12.70
C GLY A 168 3.70 21.97 -13.80
N ASP A 169 4.37 23.08 -14.12
CA ASP A 169 3.92 24.00 -15.15
C ASP A 169 4.03 23.37 -16.57
N GLU A 170 5.04 22.53 -16.81
CA GLU A 170 5.18 21.78 -18.06
C GLU A 170 4.04 20.76 -18.21
N VAL A 171 3.62 20.11 -17.10
CA VAL A 171 2.50 19.17 -17.07
C VAL A 171 1.17 19.85 -17.38
N ARG A 172 0.95 21.06 -16.86
CA ARG A 172 -0.28 21.84 -17.10
C ARG A 172 -0.40 22.37 -18.52
N ASN A 173 0.71 22.83 -19.09
CA ASN A 173 0.70 23.56 -20.34
C ASN A 173 1.04 22.72 -21.55
N ASN A 174 1.93 21.72 -21.42
CA ASN A 174 2.49 20.96 -22.53
C ASN A 174 2.18 19.45 -22.43
N LEU A 175 1.80 18.86 -23.56
CA LEU A 175 1.64 17.41 -23.67
C LEU A 175 2.93 16.63 -23.32
N ARG A 176 4.10 17.19 -23.65
CA ARG A 176 5.40 16.58 -23.36
C ARG A 176 5.62 16.40 -21.84
N GLY A 177 5.19 17.36 -21.02
CA GLY A 177 5.28 17.26 -19.57
C GLY A 177 4.42 16.12 -19.01
N PHE A 178 3.27 15.87 -19.62
CA PHE A 178 2.38 14.77 -19.28
C PHE A 178 2.92 13.40 -19.78
N LEU A 179 3.50 13.34 -20.97
CA LEU A 179 3.97 12.10 -21.58
C LEU A 179 5.25 11.54 -20.93
N LYS A 180 6.13 12.37 -20.35
CA LYS A 180 7.38 11.92 -19.72
C LYS A 180 7.15 10.91 -18.58
N PRO A 181 6.31 11.19 -17.57
CA PRO A 181 6.00 10.19 -16.54
C PRO A 181 5.24 8.97 -17.10
N MET A 182 4.42 9.15 -18.15
CA MET A 182 3.78 8.03 -18.84
C MET A 182 4.79 7.09 -19.49
N GLY A 183 5.88 7.62 -20.06
CA GLY A 183 6.99 6.81 -20.59
C GLY A 183 7.66 5.96 -19.50
N VAL A 184 7.86 6.52 -18.31
CA VAL A 184 8.40 5.75 -17.17
C VAL A 184 7.43 4.63 -16.76
N ILE A 185 6.14 4.93 -16.68
CA ILE A 185 5.12 3.91 -16.35
C ILE A 185 5.07 2.83 -17.42
N LEU A 186 5.22 3.17 -18.70
CA LEU A 186 5.27 2.20 -19.78
C LEU A 186 6.45 1.22 -19.64
N VAL A 187 7.64 1.72 -19.29
CA VAL A 187 8.80 0.85 -19.01
C VAL A 187 8.50 -0.11 -17.85
N LEU A 188 7.96 0.40 -16.75
CA LEU A 188 7.58 -0.43 -15.61
C LEU A 188 6.48 -1.43 -15.98
N ALA A 189 5.49 -1.01 -16.78
CA ALA A 189 4.41 -1.89 -17.24
C ALA A 189 4.94 -3.05 -18.08
N VAL A 190 5.88 -2.81 -18.98
CA VAL A 190 6.51 -3.88 -19.78
C VAL A 190 7.23 -4.88 -18.87
N LEU A 191 8.02 -4.42 -17.91
CA LEU A 191 8.74 -5.29 -16.97
C LEU A 191 7.77 -6.10 -16.08
N LEU A 192 6.71 -5.48 -15.59
CA LEU A 192 5.70 -6.15 -14.74
C LEU A 192 4.81 -7.11 -15.54
N LEU A 193 4.47 -6.78 -16.78
CA LEU A 193 3.73 -7.69 -17.66
C LEU A 193 4.56 -8.91 -18.07
N ALA A 194 5.87 -8.76 -18.18
CA ALA A 194 6.80 -9.89 -18.34
C ALA A 194 6.81 -10.82 -17.11
N GLN A 195 6.40 -10.32 -15.93
CA GLN A 195 6.21 -11.09 -14.69
C GLN A 195 4.75 -11.54 -14.47
N PRO A 196 3.90 -11.64 -15.48
CA PRO A 196 2.42 -11.64 -15.52
C PRO A 196 1.70 -10.88 -14.38
N ASP A 197 2.17 -9.69 -13.99
CA ASP A 197 1.61 -8.88 -12.90
C ASP A 197 0.81 -7.67 -13.41
N LEU A 198 -0.31 -7.94 -14.07
CA LEU A 198 -1.22 -6.89 -14.55
C LEU A 198 -1.85 -6.09 -13.40
N GLY A 199 -2.07 -6.70 -12.23
CA GLY A 199 -2.67 -6.03 -11.08
C GLY A 199 -1.85 -4.82 -10.63
N THR A 200 -0.55 -5.00 -10.43
CA THR A 200 0.36 -3.92 -10.05
C THR A 200 0.45 -2.84 -11.14
N VAL A 201 0.47 -3.22 -12.43
CA VAL A 201 0.45 -2.26 -13.55
C VAL A 201 -0.75 -1.32 -13.46
N VAL A 202 -1.95 -1.86 -13.24
CA VAL A 202 -3.18 -1.06 -13.12
C VAL A 202 -3.13 -0.13 -11.91
N VAL A 203 -2.63 -0.58 -10.76
CA VAL A 203 -2.45 0.26 -9.57
C VAL A 203 -1.49 1.41 -9.83
N LEU A 204 -0.32 1.14 -10.44
CA LEU A 204 0.65 2.18 -10.81
C LEU A 204 0.05 3.21 -11.76
N PHE A 205 -0.61 2.72 -12.79
CA PHE A 205 -1.20 3.56 -13.83
C PHE A 205 -2.29 4.48 -13.27
N VAL A 206 -3.27 3.93 -12.54
CA VAL A 206 -4.38 4.72 -11.97
C VAL A 206 -3.87 5.73 -10.95
N THR A 207 -2.97 5.32 -10.04
CA THR A 207 -2.43 6.24 -9.03
C THR A 207 -1.62 7.37 -9.67
N ALA A 208 -0.79 7.07 -10.65
CA ALA A 208 -0.01 8.06 -11.36
C ALA A 208 -0.88 9.04 -12.17
N LEU A 209 -1.91 8.53 -12.85
CA LEU A 209 -2.89 9.38 -13.51
C LEU A 209 -3.58 10.32 -12.54
N ALA A 210 -4.01 9.81 -11.39
CA ALA A 210 -4.64 10.64 -10.37
C ALA A 210 -3.69 11.72 -9.82
N MET A 211 -2.39 11.41 -9.66
CA MET A 211 -1.38 12.42 -9.29
C MET A 211 -1.25 13.53 -10.34
N LEU A 212 -1.17 13.17 -11.63
CA LEU A 212 -1.11 14.13 -12.72
C LEU A 212 -2.38 15.00 -12.79
N PHE A 213 -3.54 14.40 -12.50
CA PHE A 213 -4.79 15.14 -12.39
C PHE A 213 -4.77 16.17 -11.26
N LEU A 214 -4.35 15.77 -10.08
CA LEU A 214 -4.19 16.67 -8.93
C LEU A 214 -3.21 17.83 -9.21
N ALA A 215 -2.20 17.58 -10.06
CA ALA A 215 -1.25 18.62 -10.50
C ALA A 215 -1.85 19.59 -11.53
N GLY A 216 -3.06 19.34 -12.05
CA GLY A 216 -3.77 20.20 -12.98
C GLY A 216 -3.52 19.87 -14.45
N ALA A 217 -3.22 18.63 -14.81
CA ALA A 217 -3.16 18.19 -16.20
C ALA A 217 -4.53 18.32 -16.90
N LYS A 218 -4.53 18.54 -18.21
CA LYS A 218 -5.75 18.81 -18.98
C LYS A 218 -6.64 17.57 -19.08
N LEU A 219 -7.93 17.72 -18.85
CA LEU A 219 -8.91 16.61 -18.83
C LEU A 219 -8.90 15.76 -20.12
N TRP A 220 -8.72 16.37 -21.31
CA TRP A 220 -8.67 15.63 -22.55
C TRP A 220 -7.48 14.65 -22.64
N GLN A 221 -6.33 14.99 -22.00
CA GLN A 221 -5.16 14.11 -21.94
C GLN A 221 -5.48 12.85 -21.13
N PHE A 222 -6.27 13.01 -20.06
CA PHE A 222 -6.80 11.94 -19.27
C PHE A 222 -7.70 11.01 -20.08
N ILE A 223 -8.69 11.57 -20.75
CA ILE A 223 -9.64 10.80 -21.56
C ILE A 223 -8.90 10.03 -22.66
N ALA A 224 -7.93 10.66 -23.31
CA ALA A 224 -7.13 10.02 -24.35
C ALA A 224 -6.28 8.85 -23.79
N ILE A 225 -5.60 9.03 -22.66
CA ILE A 225 -4.76 8.00 -22.07
C ILE A 225 -5.59 6.87 -21.44
N ILE A 226 -6.70 7.19 -20.79
CA ILE A 226 -7.62 6.15 -20.27
C ILE A 226 -8.20 5.35 -21.44
N GLY A 227 -8.66 6.01 -22.51
CA GLY A 227 -9.16 5.33 -23.70
C GLY A 227 -8.09 4.42 -24.33
N MET A 228 -6.85 4.90 -24.45
CA MET A 228 -5.73 4.10 -24.94
C MET A 228 -5.40 2.93 -24.01
N GLY A 229 -5.42 3.16 -22.67
CA GLY A 229 -5.21 2.11 -21.67
C GLY A 229 -6.29 1.02 -21.71
N ILE A 230 -7.56 1.41 -21.82
CA ILE A 230 -8.68 0.46 -21.98
C ILE A 230 -8.51 -0.33 -23.28
N SER A 231 -8.20 0.34 -24.39
CA SER A 231 -7.98 -0.32 -25.67
C SER A 231 -6.82 -1.32 -25.61
N ALA A 232 -5.71 -0.95 -24.94
CA ALA A 232 -4.57 -1.85 -24.72
C ALA A 232 -4.96 -3.08 -23.87
N VAL A 233 -5.73 -2.89 -22.79
CA VAL A 233 -6.22 -4.00 -21.97
C VAL A 233 -7.15 -4.91 -22.76
N VAL A 234 -8.06 -4.36 -23.54
CA VAL A 234 -8.96 -5.15 -24.41
C VAL A 234 -8.16 -5.95 -25.42
N LEU A 235 -7.19 -5.35 -26.11
CA LEU A 235 -6.31 -6.05 -27.05
C LEU A 235 -5.50 -7.15 -26.35
N LEU A 236 -4.97 -6.91 -25.16
CA LEU A 236 -4.25 -7.90 -24.36
C LEU A 236 -5.15 -9.07 -23.92
N ILE A 237 -6.43 -8.83 -23.65
CA ILE A 237 -7.40 -9.87 -23.33
C ILE A 237 -7.71 -10.69 -24.56
N LEU A 238 -7.98 -10.05 -25.70
CA LEU A 238 -8.32 -10.74 -26.95
C LEU A 238 -7.15 -11.54 -27.55
N ALA A 239 -5.90 -11.14 -27.27
CA ALA A 239 -4.71 -11.80 -27.79
C ALA A 239 -4.45 -13.20 -27.17
N GLU A 240 -5.03 -13.48 -25.98
CA GLU A 240 -4.72 -14.71 -25.25
C GLU A 240 -5.99 -15.43 -24.79
N PRO A 241 -6.29 -16.66 -25.26
CA PRO A 241 -7.50 -17.42 -24.89
C PRO A 241 -7.66 -17.61 -23.38
N TYR A 242 -6.56 -17.74 -22.65
CA TYR A 242 -6.56 -17.86 -21.20
C TYR A 242 -7.15 -16.61 -20.51
N ARG A 243 -6.87 -15.41 -21.05
CA ARG A 243 -7.40 -14.15 -20.50
C ARG A 243 -8.89 -14.00 -20.79
N ILE A 244 -9.32 -14.43 -21.96
CA ILE A 244 -10.75 -14.48 -22.31
C ILE A 244 -11.49 -15.37 -21.32
N ARG A 245 -11.01 -16.60 -21.06
CA ARG A 245 -11.62 -17.51 -20.10
C ARG A 245 -11.73 -16.91 -18.69
N ARG A 246 -10.76 -16.14 -18.25
CA ARG A 246 -10.85 -15.43 -16.94
C ARG A 246 -11.92 -14.36 -16.93
N VAL A 247 -12.13 -13.65 -18.04
CA VAL A 247 -13.19 -12.62 -18.13
C VAL A 247 -14.56 -13.28 -18.21
N THR A 248 -14.72 -14.36 -18.95
CA THR A 248 -16.00 -15.11 -19.01
C THR A 248 -16.32 -15.76 -17.67
N ALA A 249 -15.36 -16.37 -17.00
CA ALA A 249 -15.52 -16.93 -15.67
C ALA A 249 -15.87 -15.87 -14.59
N PHE A 250 -15.41 -14.65 -14.78
CA PHE A 250 -15.82 -13.53 -13.93
C PHE A 250 -17.28 -13.13 -14.16
N TRP A 251 -17.74 -13.14 -15.43
CA TRP A 251 -19.10 -12.72 -15.76
C TRP A 251 -20.14 -13.75 -15.32
N ASN A 252 -19.82 -15.05 -15.45
CA ASN A 252 -20.69 -16.14 -14.98
C ASN A 252 -19.84 -17.23 -14.30
N PRO A 253 -19.46 -17.06 -13.02
CA PRO A 253 -18.59 -18.01 -12.33
C PRO A 253 -19.26 -19.38 -12.09
N TRP A 254 -20.58 -19.43 -12.13
CA TRP A 254 -21.37 -20.64 -11.91
C TRP A 254 -21.47 -21.56 -13.15
N GLU A 255 -21.03 -21.08 -14.30
CA GLU A 255 -20.97 -21.91 -15.53
C GLU A 255 -19.87 -22.96 -15.46
N ASP A 256 -18.70 -22.60 -14.85
CA ASP A 256 -17.58 -23.52 -14.61
C ASP A 256 -17.09 -23.41 -13.16
N PRO A 257 -17.90 -23.87 -12.18
CA PRO A 257 -17.63 -23.65 -10.76
C PRO A 257 -16.47 -24.49 -10.21
N PHE A 258 -15.99 -25.49 -10.95
CA PHE A 258 -14.86 -26.34 -10.59
C PHE A 258 -13.60 -26.06 -11.41
N GLY A 259 -13.68 -25.22 -12.42
CA GLY A 259 -12.56 -24.82 -13.28
C GLY A 259 -12.19 -23.34 -13.10
N SER A 260 -12.44 -22.55 -14.14
CA SER A 260 -12.01 -21.14 -14.19
C SER A 260 -12.74 -20.24 -13.21
N GLY A 261 -13.98 -20.55 -12.81
CA GLY A 261 -14.79 -19.84 -11.82
C GLY A 261 -14.55 -20.27 -10.37
N TYR A 262 -13.76 -21.32 -10.11
CA TYR A 262 -13.63 -21.96 -8.80
C TYR A 262 -13.29 -20.99 -7.67
N GLN A 263 -12.27 -20.16 -7.84
CA GLN A 263 -11.85 -19.22 -6.79
C GLN A 263 -12.95 -18.21 -6.42
N LEU A 264 -13.66 -17.72 -7.42
CA LEU A 264 -14.71 -16.73 -7.21
C LEU A 264 -15.95 -17.35 -6.58
N THR A 265 -16.36 -18.54 -7.03
CA THR A 265 -17.51 -19.26 -6.44
C THR A 265 -17.27 -19.60 -4.98
N GLN A 266 -16.07 -20.06 -4.60
CA GLN A 266 -15.71 -20.33 -3.22
C GLN A 266 -15.70 -19.03 -2.37
N SER A 267 -15.22 -17.92 -2.94
CA SER A 267 -15.26 -16.62 -2.28
C SER A 267 -16.69 -16.14 -2.02
N LEU A 268 -17.57 -16.26 -3.01
CA LEU A 268 -18.98 -15.89 -2.88
C LEU A 268 -19.72 -16.77 -1.86
N MET A 269 -19.41 -18.09 -1.83
CA MET A 269 -19.94 -18.99 -0.81
C MET A 269 -19.47 -18.63 0.59
N ALA A 270 -18.22 -18.16 0.76
CA ALA A 270 -17.72 -17.64 2.04
C ALA A 270 -18.58 -16.47 2.54
N PHE A 271 -18.83 -15.47 1.68
CA PHE A 271 -19.68 -14.33 2.04
C PHE A 271 -21.11 -14.76 2.35
N GLY A 272 -21.72 -15.66 1.54
CA GLY A 272 -23.06 -16.14 1.76
C GLY A 272 -23.21 -16.87 3.10
N ARG A 273 -22.20 -17.63 3.51
CA ARG A 273 -22.21 -18.35 4.79
C ARG A 273 -21.98 -17.43 6.00
N GLY A 274 -21.26 -16.33 5.83
CA GLY A 274 -20.95 -15.41 6.93
C GLY A 274 -22.14 -14.60 7.43
N GLU A 275 -23.18 -14.42 6.62
CA GLU A 275 -24.38 -13.63 6.96
C GLU A 275 -24.02 -12.27 7.59
N LEU A 276 -24.74 -11.81 8.61
CA LEU A 276 -24.52 -10.52 9.28
C LEU A 276 -23.37 -10.58 10.29
N TRP A 277 -23.30 -11.64 11.11
CA TRP A 277 -22.41 -11.70 12.28
C TRP A 277 -21.21 -12.63 12.12
N GLY A 278 -21.17 -13.41 11.05
CA GLY A 278 -20.15 -14.41 10.81
C GLY A 278 -20.37 -15.72 11.56
N GLN A 279 -19.56 -16.70 11.22
CA GLN A 279 -19.56 -18.03 11.86
C GLN A 279 -18.68 -18.09 13.13
N GLY A 280 -18.05 -16.96 13.47
CA GLY A 280 -17.06 -16.87 14.55
C GLY A 280 -15.63 -17.08 14.06
N LEU A 281 -14.67 -16.48 14.77
CA LEU A 281 -13.24 -16.61 14.48
C LEU A 281 -12.81 -18.07 14.49
N GLY A 282 -12.06 -18.48 13.48
CA GLY A 282 -11.58 -19.85 13.36
C GLY A 282 -12.55 -20.82 12.71
N ASN A 283 -13.80 -20.45 12.45
CA ASN A 283 -14.86 -21.37 11.99
C ASN A 283 -15.14 -21.28 10.46
N SER A 284 -14.28 -20.62 9.69
CA SER A 284 -14.38 -20.66 8.24
C SER A 284 -14.17 -22.09 7.72
N VAL A 285 -15.05 -22.54 6.85
CA VAL A 285 -14.91 -23.79 6.11
C VAL A 285 -14.07 -23.58 4.84
N GLN A 286 -14.21 -22.40 4.24
CA GLN A 286 -13.52 -22.10 2.99
C GLN A 286 -11.99 -22.07 3.14
N LYS A 287 -11.46 -21.73 4.33
CA LYS A 287 -10.02 -21.82 4.63
C LYS A 287 -9.47 -23.25 4.68
N LEU A 288 -10.33 -24.27 4.83
CA LEU A 288 -9.95 -25.68 4.84
C LEU A 288 -9.59 -26.17 3.43
N GLU A 289 -8.85 -25.34 2.69
CA GLU A 289 -8.32 -25.57 1.35
C GLU A 289 -9.35 -25.58 0.21
N TYR A 290 -10.61 -25.25 0.50
CA TYR A 290 -11.60 -25.03 -0.55
C TYR A 290 -11.33 -23.73 -1.32
N LEU A 291 -10.90 -22.66 -0.63
CA LEU A 291 -10.55 -21.39 -1.27
C LEU A 291 -9.03 -21.27 -1.44
N PRO A 292 -8.50 -21.36 -2.66
CA PRO A 292 -7.08 -21.10 -2.92
C PRO A 292 -6.69 -19.66 -2.56
N GLU A 293 -5.48 -19.48 -2.02
CA GLU A 293 -4.96 -18.15 -1.61
C GLU A 293 -5.85 -17.43 -0.58
N ALA A 294 -6.50 -18.20 0.32
CA ALA A 294 -7.39 -17.68 1.35
C ALA A 294 -6.70 -16.68 2.30
N HIS A 295 -5.40 -16.83 2.58
CA HIS A 295 -4.64 -15.97 3.48
C HIS A 295 -3.95 -14.79 2.78
N THR A 296 -3.92 -14.76 1.44
CA THR A 296 -3.30 -13.71 0.63
C THR A 296 -4.36 -12.85 -0.08
N ASP A 297 -4.77 -13.26 -1.28
CA ASP A 297 -5.62 -12.47 -2.18
C ASP A 297 -7.11 -12.47 -1.77
N PHE A 298 -7.57 -13.56 -1.13
CA PHE A 298 -8.96 -13.78 -0.74
C PHE A 298 -9.21 -13.71 0.77
N ILE A 299 -8.29 -13.13 1.53
CA ILE A 299 -8.47 -12.99 2.98
C ILE A 299 -9.75 -12.24 3.35
N PHE A 300 -10.19 -11.34 2.47
CA PHE A 300 -11.43 -10.58 2.64
C PHE A 300 -12.67 -11.47 2.63
N ALA A 301 -12.66 -12.55 1.85
CA ALA A 301 -13.74 -13.56 1.87
C ALA A 301 -13.76 -14.34 3.20
N ILE A 302 -12.58 -14.65 3.76
CA ILE A 302 -12.48 -15.31 5.07
C ILE A 302 -12.95 -14.37 6.19
N ILE A 303 -12.61 -13.07 6.12
CA ILE A 303 -13.17 -12.05 7.02
C ILE A 303 -14.70 -12.06 6.93
N GLY A 304 -15.25 -12.13 5.72
CA GLY A 304 -16.68 -12.20 5.49
C GLY A 304 -17.31 -13.46 6.09
N GLU A 305 -16.68 -14.61 5.99
CA GLU A 305 -17.20 -15.87 6.55
C GLU A 305 -17.07 -15.89 8.09
N GLU A 306 -15.96 -15.46 8.66
CA GLU A 306 -15.71 -15.54 10.12
C GLU A 306 -16.34 -14.40 10.91
N LEU A 307 -16.29 -13.16 10.41
CA LEU A 307 -16.79 -11.96 11.08
C LEU A 307 -18.08 -11.38 10.47
N GLY A 308 -18.56 -11.97 9.40
CA GLY A 308 -19.78 -11.57 8.73
C GLY A 308 -19.70 -10.20 8.04
N TYR A 309 -20.87 -9.71 7.64
CA TYR A 309 -21.00 -8.40 6.99
C TYR A 309 -20.46 -7.25 7.85
N VAL A 310 -20.67 -7.32 9.17
CA VAL A 310 -20.17 -6.30 10.12
C VAL A 310 -18.65 -6.22 10.10
N GLY A 311 -17.95 -7.37 10.13
CA GLY A 311 -16.49 -7.41 10.05
C GLY A 311 -15.94 -6.88 8.73
N VAL A 312 -16.60 -7.22 7.62
CA VAL A 312 -16.29 -6.72 6.27
C VAL A 312 -16.38 -5.19 6.21
N VAL A 313 -17.51 -4.63 6.65
CA VAL A 313 -17.73 -3.19 6.64
C VAL A 313 -16.73 -2.47 7.54
N LEU A 314 -16.46 -2.99 8.73
CA LEU A 314 -15.47 -2.41 9.66
C LEU A 314 -14.07 -2.39 9.04
N ALA A 315 -13.59 -3.50 8.46
CA ALA A 315 -12.29 -3.57 7.82
C ALA A 315 -12.18 -2.58 6.66
N LEU A 316 -13.22 -2.47 5.82
CA LEU A 316 -13.29 -1.50 4.72
C LEU A 316 -13.25 -0.06 5.21
N LEU A 317 -14.08 0.27 6.19
CA LEU A 317 -14.12 1.61 6.76
C LEU A 317 -12.76 2.02 7.32
N MET A 318 -12.05 1.11 8.00
CA MET A 318 -10.71 1.39 8.52
C MET A 318 -9.72 1.70 7.40
N VAL A 319 -9.69 0.90 6.32
CA VAL A 319 -8.79 1.14 5.18
C VAL A 319 -9.12 2.47 4.49
N PHE A 320 -10.40 2.74 4.22
CA PHE A 320 -10.81 4.01 3.60
C PHE A 320 -10.57 5.21 4.52
N PHE A 321 -10.67 5.03 5.82
CA PHE A 321 -10.38 6.10 6.77
C PHE A 321 -8.87 6.43 6.79
N VAL A 322 -7.97 5.44 6.66
CA VAL A 322 -6.54 5.66 6.43
C VAL A 322 -6.31 6.49 5.17
N ALA A 323 -6.97 6.10 4.07
CA ALA A 323 -6.86 6.82 2.80
C ALA A 323 -7.39 8.26 2.89
N PHE A 324 -8.53 8.46 3.56
CA PHE A 324 -9.08 9.79 3.80
C PHE A 324 -8.13 10.67 4.64
N ARG A 325 -7.50 10.09 5.68
CA ARG A 325 -6.48 10.81 6.47
C ARG A 325 -5.26 11.17 5.62
N ALA A 326 -4.81 10.26 4.75
CA ALA A 326 -3.71 10.54 3.82
C ALA A 326 -4.03 11.73 2.90
N MET A 327 -5.24 11.77 2.32
CA MET A 327 -5.69 12.91 1.50
C MET A 327 -5.77 14.21 2.31
N SER A 328 -6.26 14.15 3.56
CA SER A 328 -6.31 15.32 4.45
C SER A 328 -4.92 15.85 4.79
N ILE A 329 -3.95 14.97 5.08
CA ILE A 329 -2.55 15.34 5.32
C ILE A 329 -1.94 15.95 4.05
N GLY A 330 -2.18 15.33 2.90
CA GLY A 330 -1.69 15.84 1.61
C GLY A 330 -2.21 17.24 1.30
N ARG A 331 -3.51 17.49 1.48
CA ARG A 331 -4.11 18.80 1.31
C ARG A 331 -3.47 19.85 2.23
N LYS A 332 -3.30 19.54 3.52
CA LYS A 332 -2.67 20.45 4.49
C LYS A 332 -1.22 20.79 4.14
N ALA A 333 -0.48 19.84 3.60
CA ALA A 333 0.89 20.06 3.13
C ALA A 333 0.92 20.95 1.87
N LEU A 334 -0.03 20.77 0.94
CA LEU A 334 -0.15 21.63 -0.25
C LEU A 334 -0.52 23.07 0.12
N GLU A 335 -1.32 23.29 1.16
CA GLU A 335 -1.69 24.63 1.65
C GLU A 335 -0.49 25.48 2.14
N ILE A 336 0.59 24.83 2.56
CA ILE A 336 1.85 25.50 2.98
C ILE A 336 2.97 25.36 1.94
N ASP A 337 2.63 25.07 0.69
CA ASP A 337 3.53 24.89 -0.47
C ASP A 337 4.56 23.75 -0.33
N HIS A 338 4.32 22.79 0.58
CA HIS A 338 5.08 21.52 0.64
C HIS A 338 4.62 20.57 -0.44
N ARG A 339 4.88 20.92 -1.71
CA ARG A 339 4.32 20.23 -2.89
C ARG A 339 4.71 18.75 -2.96
N PHE A 340 5.98 18.42 -2.70
CA PHE A 340 6.43 17.02 -2.73
C PHE A 340 5.66 16.17 -1.72
N SER A 341 5.64 16.61 -0.47
CA SER A 341 4.95 15.93 0.63
C SER A 341 3.45 15.83 0.37
N GLY A 342 2.85 16.90 -0.16
CA GLY A 342 1.42 16.94 -0.49
C GLY A 342 1.03 15.96 -1.59
N PHE A 343 1.74 15.97 -2.73
CA PHE A 343 1.48 15.01 -3.81
C PHE A 343 1.75 13.56 -3.40
N LEU A 344 2.80 13.32 -2.62
CA LEU A 344 3.12 11.98 -2.13
C LEU A 344 2.05 11.47 -1.16
N ALA A 345 1.58 12.29 -0.21
CA ALA A 345 0.51 11.90 0.71
C ALA A 345 -0.80 11.57 -0.03
N CYS A 346 -1.17 12.40 -1.01
CA CYS A 346 -2.35 12.13 -1.86
C CYS A 346 -2.18 10.83 -2.64
N SER A 347 -0.99 10.56 -3.20
CA SER A 347 -0.74 9.32 -3.95
C SER A 347 -0.87 8.07 -3.07
N ILE A 348 -0.38 8.12 -1.83
CA ILE A 348 -0.52 7.01 -0.87
C ILE A 348 -2.00 6.76 -0.56
N GLY A 349 -2.80 7.81 -0.33
CA GLY A 349 -4.24 7.69 -0.11
C GLY A 349 -4.97 7.06 -1.30
N ILE A 350 -4.68 7.49 -2.51
CA ILE A 350 -5.27 6.94 -3.74
C ILE A 350 -4.83 5.49 -3.94
N TRP A 351 -3.55 5.19 -3.76
CA TRP A 351 -3.02 3.83 -3.87
C TRP A 351 -3.72 2.87 -2.92
N PHE A 352 -3.81 3.20 -1.62
CA PHE A 352 -4.46 2.36 -0.62
C PHE A 352 -5.93 2.13 -0.95
N SER A 353 -6.67 3.19 -1.30
CA SER A 353 -8.08 3.11 -1.69
C SER A 353 -8.28 2.22 -2.91
N PHE A 354 -7.50 2.47 -3.97
CA PHE A 354 -7.66 1.77 -5.23
C PHE A 354 -7.25 0.29 -5.11
N GLN A 355 -6.15 -0.01 -4.42
CA GLN A 355 -5.72 -1.39 -4.19
C GLN A 355 -6.74 -2.17 -3.34
N ALA A 356 -7.32 -1.55 -2.31
CA ALA A 356 -8.39 -2.14 -1.52
C ALA A 356 -9.66 -2.39 -2.37
N LEU A 357 -10.09 -1.41 -3.17
CA LEU A 357 -11.23 -1.55 -4.08
C LEU A 357 -11.04 -2.71 -5.05
N VAL A 358 -9.85 -2.87 -5.62
CA VAL A 358 -9.58 -3.97 -6.55
C VAL A 358 -9.58 -5.32 -5.84
N ASN A 359 -8.96 -5.43 -4.65
CA ASN A 359 -8.94 -6.67 -3.88
C ASN A 359 -10.37 -7.10 -3.47
N VAL A 360 -11.09 -6.17 -2.86
CA VAL A 360 -12.47 -6.41 -2.40
C VAL A 360 -13.41 -6.67 -3.57
N GLY A 361 -13.30 -5.88 -4.64
CA GLY A 361 -14.10 -6.07 -5.85
C GLY A 361 -13.85 -7.43 -6.51
N ALA A 362 -12.61 -7.93 -6.47
CA ALA A 362 -12.27 -9.26 -6.96
C ALA A 362 -12.86 -10.36 -6.06
N ALA A 363 -12.77 -10.21 -4.74
CA ALA A 363 -13.34 -11.17 -3.79
C ALA A 363 -14.88 -11.21 -3.85
N ALA A 364 -15.51 -10.05 -4.06
CA ALA A 364 -16.98 -9.93 -4.16
C ALA A 364 -17.55 -10.19 -5.57
N GLY A 365 -16.72 -10.55 -6.55
CA GLY A 365 -17.18 -10.81 -7.92
C GLY A 365 -17.56 -9.56 -8.71
N MET A 366 -17.11 -8.39 -8.30
CA MET A 366 -17.33 -7.12 -9.01
C MET A 366 -16.23 -6.79 -10.00
N LEU A 367 -15.06 -7.39 -9.82
CA LEU A 367 -13.87 -7.22 -10.67
C LEU A 367 -13.21 -8.57 -10.93
N PRO A 368 -12.51 -8.74 -12.07
CA PRO A 368 -11.81 -9.98 -12.35
C PRO A 368 -10.71 -10.23 -11.30
N THR A 369 -10.56 -11.49 -10.90
CA THR A 369 -9.59 -11.90 -9.87
C THR A 369 -8.16 -11.51 -10.24
N LYS A 370 -7.48 -10.81 -9.35
CA LYS A 370 -6.10 -10.31 -9.47
C LYS A 370 -5.35 -10.55 -8.17
N GLY A 371 -4.09 -10.93 -8.26
CA GLY A 371 -3.20 -11.13 -7.13
C GLY A 371 -2.76 -9.82 -6.48
N LEU A 372 -3.66 -9.09 -5.85
CA LEU A 372 -3.38 -7.87 -5.09
C LEU A 372 -3.77 -8.06 -3.63
N THR A 373 -2.83 -7.79 -2.74
CA THR A 373 -3.06 -7.88 -1.29
C THR A 373 -3.98 -6.76 -0.79
N LEU A 374 -4.83 -7.05 0.19
CA LEU A 374 -5.57 -6.02 0.92
C LEU A 374 -4.59 -5.26 1.85
N PRO A 375 -4.53 -3.91 1.77
CA PRO A 375 -3.55 -3.12 2.52
C PRO A 375 -3.51 -3.45 4.01
N LEU A 376 -2.34 -3.79 4.55
CA LEU A 376 -2.04 -4.12 5.95
C LEU A 376 -2.77 -5.34 6.53
N ILE A 377 -3.67 -5.98 5.79
CA ILE A 377 -4.49 -7.10 6.29
C ILE A 377 -4.04 -8.42 5.67
N SER A 378 -3.82 -8.47 4.34
CA SER A 378 -3.41 -9.70 3.66
C SER A 378 -2.00 -10.14 4.03
N TYR A 379 -1.77 -11.46 4.06
CA TYR A 379 -0.43 -12.00 4.13
C TYR A 379 0.40 -11.58 2.93
N GLY A 380 1.46 -10.84 3.19
CA GLY A 380 2.36 -10.36 2.13
C GLY A 380 3.51 -9.56 2.73
N GLY A 381 4.63 -10.25 3.08
CA GLY A 381 5.73 -9.63 3.81
C GLY A 381 6.26 -8.34 3.17
N SER A 382 6.54 -8.35 1.86
CA SER A 382 7.01 -7.14 1.15
C SER A 382 5.96 -6.04 1.10
N SER A 383 4.70 -6.42 0.88
CA SER A 383 3.57 -5.48 0.87
C SER A 383 3.42 -4.81 2.23
N LEU A 384 3.46 -5.60 3.32
CA LEU A 384 3.38 -5.10 4.69
C LEU A 384 4.51 -4.11 5.01
N LEU A 385 5.76 -4.44 4.64
CA LEU A 385 6.91 -3.56 4.85
C LEU A 385 6.77 -2.23 4.12
N ILE A 386 6.42 -2.27 2.84
CA ILE A 386 6.34 -1.07 2.00
C ILE A 386 5.12 -0.22 2.37
N MET A 387 3.97 -0.82 2.66
CA MET A 387 2.77 -0.09 3.10
C MET A 387 2.95 0.53 4.47
N SER A 388 3.60 -0.16 5.41
CA SER A 388 3.97 0.41 6.70
C SER A 388 4.91 1.60 6.53
N THR A 389 5.91 1.50 5.65
CA THR A 389 6.79 2.61 5.29
C THR A 389 5.99 3.80 4.76
N ALA A 390 5.06 3.57 3.83
CA ALA A 390 4.21 4.62 3.26
C ALA A 390 3.38 5.35 4.33
N ILE A 391 2.81 4.61 5.29
CA ILE A 391 2.06 5.22 6.40
C ILE A 391 2.99 6.04 7.32
N MET A 392 4.20 5.55 7.58
CA MET A 392 5.14 6.31 8.39
C MET A 392 5.62 7.58 7.68
N MET A 393 5.71 7.55 6.34
CA MET A 393 5.92 8.78 5.55
C MET A 393 4.75 9.76 5.73
N LEU A 394 3.49 9.30 5.75
CA LEU A 394 2.33 10.17 6.04
C LEU A 394 2.44 10.83 7.42
N LEU A 395 2.81 10.07 8.44
CA LEU A 395 3.01 10.61 9.78
C LEU A 395 4.16 11.62 9.82
N ARG A 396 5.23 11.38 9.08
CA ARG A 396 6.35 12.31 8.95
C ARG A 396 5.94 13.60 8.23
N ILE A 397 5.15 13.49 7.17
CA ILE A 397 4.58 14.64 6.46
C ILE A 397 3.70 15.48 7.39
N ASP A 398 2.81 14.84 8.15
CA ASP A 398 1.94 15.55 9.12
C ASP A 398 2.77 16.27 10.19
N TYR A 399 3.80 15.61 10.71
CA TYR A 399 4.74 16.19 11.67
C TYR A 399 5.44 17.45 11.12
N GLU A 400 6.08 17.35 9.94
CA GLU A 400 6.79 18.47 9.33
C GLU A 400 5.84 19.65 9.00
N THR A 401 4.63 19.32 8.52
CA THR A 401 3.59 20.31 8.21
C THR A 401 3.14 21.07 9.46
N ARG A 402 2.94 20.37 10.58
CA ARG A 402 2.54 21.01 11.86
C ARG A 402 3.66 21.83 12.46
N LEU A 403 4.89 21.32 12.41
CA LEU A 403 6.07 22.02 12.92
C LEU A 403 6.25 23.37 12.21
N GLU A 404 6.11 23.40 10.88
CA GLU A 404 6.27 24.65 10.12
C GLU A 404 5.14 25.62 10.39
N LYS A 405 3.87 25.16 10.48
CA LYS A 405 2.74 26.00 10.88
C LYS A 405 2.97 26.65 12.27
N ALA A 406 3.47 25.87 13.22
CA ALA A 406 3.78 26.39 14.56
C ALA A 406 4.91 27.45 14.53
N GLN A 407 5.96 27.20 13.73
CA GLN A 407 7.06 28.16 13.56
C GLN A 407 6.61 29.45 12.85
N ALA A 408 5.75 29.35 11.83
CA ALA A 408 5.19 30.49 11.14
C ALA A 408 4.34 31.36 12.08
N PHE A 409 3.54 30.74 12.95
CA PHE A 409 2.74 31.46 13.97
C PHE A 409 3.62 32.21 14.93
N VAL A 410 4.70 31.66 15.46
CA VAL A 410 5.64 32.32 16.38
C VAL A 410 6.38 33.46 15.68
N ARG A 411 6.70 33.34 14.38
CA ARG A 411 7.34 34.41 13.60
C ARG A 411 6.39 35.59 13.31
N GLY A 412 5.11 35.31 13.07
CA GLY A 412 4.09 36.31 12.77
C GLY A 412 3.59 37.08 14.01
N SER A 413 3.86 36.56 15.22
CA SER A 413 3.54 37.23 16.50
C SER A 413 4.64 38.14 17.03
N ARG A 414 5.76 38.23 16.33
CA ARG A 414 6.86 39.20 16.59
C ARG A 414 6.86 40.29 15.54
#